data_141695aaf4384103002870142e792181
#
_entry.id   141695aaf4384103002870142e792181
#
_cell.length_a   1.000
_cell.length_b   1.000
_cell.length_c   1.000
_cell.angle_alpha   90.00
_cell.angle_beta   90.00
_cell.angle_gamma   90.00
#
_symmetry.space_group_name_H-M   'P 1'
#
loop_
_entity.id
_entity.type
_entity.pdbx_description
1 polymer ?
#
loop_
_entity_poly.entity_id
_entity_poly.type
_entity_poly.pdbx_seq_one_letter_code
_entity_poly.pdbx_strand_id
1 'polypeptide(L)'
;MKNTSIPVIAKETGAGISGNDAQLLETAGIKAIDVAGAGGTSWAAVETHRSQDKSMGELYWDWGITTAVSTVEVSQSVEIPVISSGGIRNGLEAVKALALGADVVGMALPVLKASYQGEEILQDFFHNFINQMKVAMFLVGASNLEELQNTDLVIQGKTREWLQERGYDTKIYARRSSL
;
A
#
# COMPACT_ATOMS: atom_id res chain seq x y z
N MET A 1 -7.23 -8.63 22.15
CA MET A 1 -7.50 -7.24 22.56
C MET A 1 -8.72 -7.20 23.51
N LYS A 2 -8.55 -7.75 24.71
CA LYS A 2 -9.67 -7.88 25.66
C LYS A 2 -10.02 -6.58 26.42
N ASN A 3 -9.26 -5.50 26.26
CA ASN A 3 -9.33 -4.31 27.12
C ASN A 3 -9.73 -3.00 26.42
N THR A 4 -10.18 -3.03 25.18
CA THR A 4 -10.64 -1.84 24.47
C THR A 4 -11.89 -2.13 23.65
N SER A 5 -12.87 -1.22 23.67
CA SER A 5 -14.04 -1.22 22.79
C SER A 5 -13.79 -0.42 21.49
N ILE A 6 -12.66 0.28 21.41
CA ILE A 6 -12.27 1.08 20.24
C ILE A 6 -11.64 0.16 19.20
N PRO A 7 -12.05 0.22 17.92
CA PRO A 7 -11.39 -0.54 16.87
C PRO A 7 -9.92 -0.12 16.74
N VAL A 8 -9.03 -1.11 16.64
CA VAL A 8 -7.58 -0.89 16.53
C VAL A 8 -7.13 -1.27 15.13
N ILE A 9 -6.37 -0.39 14.50
CA ILE A 9 -5.71 -0.60 13.21
C ILE A 9 -4.24 -0.91 13.47
N ALA A 10 -3.74 -2.00 12.90
CA ALA A 10 -2.31 -2.27 12.88
C ALA A 10 -1.68 -1.54 11.70
N LYS A 11 -0.63 -0.77 11.96
CA LYS A 11 0.09 -0.04 10.93
C LYS A 11 1.58 -0.28 11.04
N GLU A 12 2.19 -0.69 9.94
CA GLU A 12 3.63 -0.70 9.77
C GLU A 12 4.12 0.74 9.48
N THR A 13 5.42 0.96 9.45
CA THR A 13 6.02 2.31 9.39
C THR A 13 6.96 2.52 8.20
N GLY A 14 7.02 1.57 7.25
CA GLY A 14 7.80 1.72 6.02
C GLY A 14 8.51 0.45 5.53
N ALA A 15 8.31 -0.70 6.22
CA ALA A 15 8.90 -1.98 5.83
C ALA A 15 7.90 -3.04 5.36
N GLY A 16 6.60 -2.75 5.40
CA GLY A 16 5.55 -3.67 4.94
C GLY A 16 5.21 -4.77 5.93
N ILE A 17 4.05 -5.39 5.73
CA ILE A 17 3.54 -6.50 6.53
C ILE A 17 3.44 -7.73 5.63
N SER A 18 3.88 -8.90 6.11
CA SER A 18 3.68 -10.17 5.40
C SER A 18 2.26 -10.70 5.58
N GLY A 19 1.81 -11.58 4.68
CA GLY A 19 0.53 -12.25 4.83
C GLY A 19 0.42 -13.06 6.13
N ASN A 20 1.50 -13.72 6.56
CA ASN A 20 1.53 -14.49 7.80
C ASN A 20 1.35 -13.59 9.04
N ASP A 21 2.05 -12.44 9.08
CA ASP A 21 1.90 -11.48 10.18
C ASP A 21 0.49 -10.86 10.19
N ALA A 22 -0.07 -10.60 9.01
CA ALA A 22 -1.44 -10.10 8.87
C ALA A 22 -2.47 -11.06 9.47
N GLN A 23 -2.36 -12.37 9.22
CA GLN A 23 -3.22 -13.39 9.83
C GLN A 23 -3.11 -13.44 11.37
N LEU A 24 -1.90 -13.28 11.89
CA LEU A 24 -1.68 -13.20 13.34
C LEU A 24 -2.35 -11.95 13.94
N LEU A 25 -2.23 -10.81 13.25
CA LEU A 25 -2.87 -9.55 13.66
C LEU A 25 -4.39 -9.65 13.64
N GLU A 26 -4.98 -10.22 12.59
CA GLU A 26 -6.43 -10.46 12.50
C GLU A 26 -6.90 -11.39 13.62
N THR A 27 -6.20 -12.51 13.85
CA THR A 27 -6.48 -13.45 14.96
C THR A 27 -6.41 -12.75 16.32
N ALA A 28 -5.50 -11.79 16.49
CA ALA A 28 -5.41 -10.97 17.70
C ALA A 28 -6.56 -9.96 17.86
N GLY A 29 -7.44 -9.82 16.84
CA GLY A 29 -8.64 -8.99 16.87
C GLY A 29 -8.44 -7.57 16.32
N ILE A 30 -7.38 -7.32 15.54
CA ILE A 30 -7.18 -6.09 14.77
C ILE A 30 -8.34 -5.94 13.76
N LYS A 31 -8.73 -4.69 13.46
CA LYS A 31 -9.91 -4.38 12.64
C LYS A 31 -9.59 -3.83 11.25
N ALA A 32 -8.37 -3.43 11.01
CA ALA A 32 -7.83 -3.10 9.69
C ALA A 32 -6.29 -3.14 9.74
N ILE A 33 -5.65 -3.31 8.61
CA ILE A 33 -4.20 -3.33 8.49
C ILE A 33 -3.76 -2.26 7.48
N ASP A 34 -2.83 -1.38 7.90
CA ASP A 34 -2.11 -0.47 7.00
C ASP A 34 -0.72 -1.05 6.74
N VAL A 35 -0.50 -1.49 5.51
CA VAL A 35 0.73 -2.21 5.15
C VAL A 35 1.98 -1.35 5.23
N ALA A 36 1.89 -0.05 5.00
CA ALA A 36 3.00 0.90 5.02
C ALA A 36 4.30 0.30 4.45
N GLY A 37 4.21 -0.17 3.20
CA GLY A 37 5.28 -0.95 2.57
C GLY A 37 6.52 -0.15 2.21
N ALA A 38 7.59 -0.87 1.89
CA ALA A 38 8.82 -0.26 1.38
C ALA A 38 8.59 0.40 0.02
N GLY A 39 8.90 1.69 -0.07
CA GLY A 39 8.67 2.53 -1.27
C GLY A 39 8.52 4.01 -0.94
N GLY A 40 8.33 4.34 0.34
CA GLY A 40 8.27 5.70 0.88
C GLY A 40 9.43 5.97 1.84
N THR A 41 9.11 6.30 3.09
CA THR A 41 10.09 6.55 4.14
C THR A 41 10.75 5.22 4.55
N SER A 42 12.08 5.22 4.58
CA SER A 42 12.85 4.16 5.22
C SER A 42 13.32 4.67 6.60
N TRP A 43 12.98 3.96 7.65
CA TRP A 43 13.48 4.30 9.00
C TRP A 43 14.99 4.08 9.13
N ALA A 44 15.55 3.09 8.41
CA ALA A 44 17.00 2.92 8.32
C ALA A 44 17.65 4.17 7.72
N ALA A 45 17.08 4.75 6.66
CA ALA A 45 17.53 6.00 6.08
C ALA A 45 17.42 7.18 7.06
N VAL A 46 16.30 7.28 7.80
CA VAL A 46 16.13 8.33 8.83
C VAL A 46 17.19 8.20 9.90
N GLU A 47 17.45 7.01 10.44
CA GLU A 47 18.47 6.79 11.47
C GLU A 47 19.89 7.02 10.92
N THR A 48 20.16 6.69 9.64
CA THR A 48 21.43 7.02 8.99
C THR A 48 21.73 8.52 9.02
N HIS A 49 20.71 9.36 8.80
CA HIS A 49 20.87 10.81 8.86
C HIS A 49 21.07 11.35 10.28
N ARG A 50 20.65 10.60 11.30
CA ARG A 50 20.73 11.00 12.72
C ARG A 50 21.97 10.44 13.42
N SER A 51 22.50 9.32 12.93
CA SER A 51 23.66 8.64 13.53
C SER A 51 24.98 9.25 13.09
N GLN A 52 25.99 9.19 13.99
CA GLN A 52 27.38 9.47 13.62
C GLN A 52 27.98 8.33 12.78
N ASP A 53 27.65 7.07 13.10
CA ASP A 53 27.98 5.91 12.28
C ASP A 53 26.80 5.59 11.36
N LYS A 54 27.02 5.76 10.07
CA LYS A 54 26.01 5.56 9.02
C LYS A 54 25.96 4.14 8.48
N SER A 55 26.96 3.31 8.77
CA SER A 55 27.18 2.01 8.15
C SER A 55 25.99 1.06 8.31
N MET A 56 25.40 1.00 9.50
CA MET A 56 24.23 0.16 9.76
C MET A 56 22.99 0.64 9.01
N GLY A 57 22.72 1.93 8.99
CA GLY A 57 21.57 2.47 8.28
C GLY A 57 21.70 2.34 6.76
N GLU A 58 22.90 2.48 6.21
CA GLU A 58 23.19 2.24 4.79
C GLU A 58 22.98 0.76 4.42
N LEU A 59 23.38 -0.17 5.29
CA LEU A 59 23.20 -1.61 5.08
C LEU A 59 21.71 -2.03 4.98
N TYR A 60 20.85 -1.41 5.79
CA TYR A 60 19.42 -1.71 5.86
C TYR A 60 18.54 -0.67 5.15
N TRP A 61 19.12 0.17 4.29
CA TRP A 61 18.41 1.27 3.62
C TRP A 61 17.14 0.84 2.91
N ASP A 62 17.22 -0.25 2.16
CA ASP A 62 16.13 -0.79 1.33
C ASP A 62 15.45 -2.03 1.96
N TRP A 63 15.64 -2.24 3.27
CA TRP A 63 15.05 -3.37 3.96
C TRP A 63 13.53 -3.25 4.03
N GLY A 64 12.82 -4.31 3.57
CA GLY A 64 11.37 -4.39 3.71
C GLY A 64 10.67 -5.06 2.53
N ILE A 65 9.38 -5.33 2.73
CA ILE A 65 8.45 -5.82 1.72
C ILE A 65 7.88 -4.59 0.99
N THR A 66 8.00 -4.58 -0.34
CA THR A 66 7.49 -3.44 -1.13
C THR A 66 5.97 -3.31 -1.00
N THR A 67 5.46 -2.09 -1.10
CA THR A 67 4.03 -1.77 -0.93
C THR A 67 3.13 -2.65 -1.80
N ALA A 68 3.46 -2.84 -3.08
CA ALA A 68 2.66 -3.67 -3.97
C ALA A 68 2.63 -5.14 -3.54
N VAL A 69 3.77 -5.70 -3.11
CA VAL A 69 3.86 -7.07 -2.59
C VAL A 69 3.08 -7.21 -1.30
N SER A 70 3.33 -6.33 -0.33
CA SER A 70 2.66 -6.35 0.97
C SER A 70 1.14 -6.21 0.82
N THR A 71 0.66 -5.33 -0.09
CA THR A 71 -0.77 -5.20 -0.37
C THR A 71 -1.37 -6.52 -0.85
N VAL A 72 -0.73 -7.20 -1.79
CA VAL A 72 -1.22 -8.49 -2.30
C VAL A 72 -1.17 -9.57 -1.22
N GLU A 73 -0.03 -9.70 -0.52
CA GLU A 73 0.11 -10.70 0.54
C GLU A 73 -0.95 -10.53 1.62
N VAL A 74 -1.18 -9.30 2.07
CA VAL A 74 -2.16 -9.01 3.14
C VAL A 74 -3.58 -9.19 2.63
N SER A 75 -3.95 -8.61 1.48
CA SER A 75 -5.32 -8.71 0.96
C SER A 75 -5.77 -10.13 0.61
N GLN A 76 -4.83 -11.04 0.31
CA GLN A 76 -5.14 -12.45 0.10
C GLN A 76 -5.10 -13.30 1.38
N SER A 77 -4.70 -12.73 2.50
CA SER A 77 -4.49 -13.48 3.75
C SER A 77 -5.49 -13.16 4.85
N VAL A 78 -6.23 -12.06 4.75
CA VAL A 78 -7.18 -11.60 5.78
C VAL A 78 -8.50 -11.14 5.16
N GLU A 79 -9.57 -11.12 5.98
CA GLU A 79 -10.91 -10.63 5.61
C GLU A 79 -11.16 -9.19 6.10
N ILE A 80 -10.27 -8.66 6.95
CA ILE A 80 -10.39 -7.28 7.46
C ILE A 80 -9.86 -6.26 6.45
N PRO A 81 -10.36 -5.02 6.47
CA PRO A 81 -9.95 -3.99 5.53
C PRO A 81 -8.44 -3.75 5.47
N VAL A 82 -7.91 -3.58 4.26
CA VAL A 82 -6.50 -3.35 3.96
C VAL A 82 -6.29 -1.93 3.45
N ILE A 83 -5.42 -1.19 4.14
CA ILE A 83 -4.96 0.12 3.74
C ILE A 83 -3.60 -0.05 3.07
N SER A 84 -3.48 0.33 1.79
CA SER A 84 -2.21 0.33 1.09
C SER A 84 -1.57 1.71 1.21
N SER A 85 -0.44 1.78 1.91
CA SER A 85 0.38 2.98 2.02
C SER A 85 1.88 2.63 1.91
N GLY A 86 2.72 3.65 1.80
CA GLY A 86 4.15 3.50 1.59
C GLY A 86 4.56 3.82 0.15
N GLY A 87 4.95 5.07 -0.09
CA GLY A 87 5.46 5.52 -1.39
C GLY A 87 4.42 5.86 -2.45
N ILE A 88 3.13 5.88 -2.14
CA ILE A 88 2.08 6.36 -3.06
C ILE A 88 2.23 7.87 -3.23
N ARG A 89 2.32 8.35 -4.47
CA ARG A 89 2.63 9.75 -4.81
C ARG A 89 1.63 10.41 -5.74
N ASN A 90 0.82 9.63 -6.45
CA ASN A 90 -0.12 10.11 -7.45
C ASN A 90 -1.35 9.18 -7.55
N GLY A 91 -2.39 9.65 -8.26
CA GLY A 91 -3.64 8.92 -8.40
C GLY A 91 -3.52 7.60 -9.18
N LEU A 92 -2.57 7.48 -10.10
CA LEU A 92 -2.34 6.22 -10.82
C LEU A 92 -1.77 5.14 -9.90
N GLU A 93 -0.82 5.50 -9.02
CA GLU A 93 -0.29 4.56 -8.01
C GLU A 93 -1.38 4.14 -7.01
N ALA A 94 -2.25 5.08 -6.62
CA ALA A 94 -3.41 4.78 -5.78
C ALA A 94 -4.37 3.77 -6.44
N VAL A 95 -4.74 3.98 -7.72
CA VAL A 95 -5.58 3.06 -8.47
C VAL A 95 -4.94 1.68 -8.61
N LYS A 96 -3.63 1.60 -8.84
CA LYS A 96 -2.90 0.31 -8.85
C LYS A 96 -2.97 -0.41 -7.51
N ALA A 97 -2.81 0.32 -6.39
CA ALA A 97 -2.91 -0.27 -5.05
C ALA A 97 -4.31 -0.81 -4.75
N LEU A 98 -5.35 -0.05 -5.13
CA LEU A 98 -6.75 -0.49 -5.02
C LEU A 98 -7.02 -1.73 -5.89
N ALA A 99 -6.54 -1.74 -7.14
CA ALA A 99 -6.66 -2.89 -8.04
C ALA A 99 -5.90 -4.13 -7.53
N LEU A 100 -4.87 -3.98 -6.71
CA LEU A 100 -4.15 -5.08 -6.06
C LEU A 100 -4.91 -5.68 -4.85
N GLY A 101 -6.03 -5.07 -4.44
CA GLY A 101 -6.90 -5.58 -3.37
C GLY A 101 -6.91 -4.73 -2.11
N ALA A 102 -6.38 -3.51 -2.13
CA ALA A 102 -6.58 -2.58 -1.02
C ALA A 102 -8.00 -2.00 -1.04
N ASP A 103 -8.57 -1.76 0.14
CA ASP A 103 -9.85 -1.06 0.32
C ASP A 103 -9.65 0.45 0.39
N VAL A 104 -8.51 0.88 0.92
CA VAL A 104 -8.15 2.29 1.12
C VAL A 104 -6.69 2.51 0.76
N VAL A 105 -6.35 3.71 0.32
CA VAL A 105 -4.95 4.12 0.11
C VAL A 105 -4.54 5.22 1.07
N GLY A 106 -3.28 5.16 1.53
CA GLY A 106 -2.67 6.15 2.41
C GLY A 106 -1.49 6.86 1.74
N MET A 107 -1.40 8.17 1.94
CA MET A 107 -0.35 8.99 1.38
C MET A 107 0.14 10.02 2.42
N ALA A 108 1.44 10.16 2.61
CA ALA A 108 2.00 11.06 3.61
C ALA A 108 2.81 12.20 2.98
N LEU A 109 4.00 11.93 2.46
CA LEU A 109 4.96 12.97 2.05
C LEU A 109 4.41 13.94 0.99
N PRO A 110 3.69 13.55 -0.07
CA PRO A 110 3.14 14.49 -1.03
C PRO A 110 2.11 15.44 -0.40
N VAL A 111 1.25 14.92 0.47
CA VAL A 111 0.24 15.72 1.20
C VAL A 111 0.94 16.70 2.15
N LEU A 112 1.94 16.23 2.92
CA LEU A 112 2.71 17.08 3.81
C LEU A 112 3.38 18.22 3.03
N LYS A 113 4.01 17.94 1.89
CA LYS A 113 4.64 18.98 1.05
C LYS A 113 3.64 20.01 0.55
N ALA A 114 2.46 19.58 0.13
CA ALA A 114 1.40 20.49 -0.33
C ALA A 114 0.86 21.35 0.85
N SER A 115 0.66 20.74 2.03
CA SER A 115 0.16 21.43 3.22
C SER A 115 1.10 22.54 3.71
N TYR A 116 2.41 22.37 3.60
CA TYR A 116 3.39 23.43 3.92
C TYR A 116 3.34 24.64 2.98
N GLN A 117 2.77 24.47 1.77
CA GLN A 117 2.66 25.54 0.79
C GLN A 117 1.35 26.32 0.93
N GLY A 118 0.42 25.84 1.76
CA GLY A 118 -0.85 26.50 2.06
C GLY A 118 -2.07 25.70 1.63
N GLU A 119 -3.23 26.15 2.09
CA GLU A 119 -4.50 25.46 1.92
C GLU A 119 -4.89 25.33 0.44
N GLU A 120 -4.73 26.37 -0.36
CA GLU A 120 -5.07 26.39 -1.79
C GLU A 120 -4.27 25.32 -2.54
N ILE A 121 -2.96 25.23 -2.31
CA ILE A 121 -2.08 24.23 -2.93
C ILE A 121 -2.46 22.81 -2.49
N LEU A 122 -2.86 22.65 -1.23
CA LEU A 122 -3.34 21.36 -0.72
C LEU A 122 -4.64 20.93 -1.40
N GLN A 123 -5.59 21.87 -1.59
CA GLN A 123 -6.85 21.59 -2.30
C GLN A 123 -6.59 21.24 -3.77
N ASP A 124 -5.73 22.00 -4.47
CA ASP A 124 -5.34 21.71 -5.84
C ASP A 124 -4.65 20.35 -5.98
N PHE A 125 -3.80 20.01 -5.01
CA PHE A 125 -3.17 18.69 -4.96
C PHE A 125 -4.23 17.57 -4.90
N PHE A 126 -5.23 17.66 -4.02
CA PHE A 126 -6.28 16.64 -3.94
C PHE A 126 -7.19 16.62 -5.16
N HIS A 127 -7.54 17.78 -5.74
CA HIS A 127 -8.29 17.84 -7.00
C HIS A 127 -7.54 17.10 -8.13
N ASN A 128 -6.26 17.38 -8.28
CA ASN A 128 -5.43 16.72 -9.29
C ASN A 128 -5.28 15.22 -9.03
N PHE A 129 -5.08 14.82 -7.78
CA PHE A 129 -4.98 13.42 -7.37
C PHE A 129 -6.27 12.65 -7.73
N ILE A 130 -7.43 13.18 -7.36
CA ILE A 130 -8.73 12.58 -7.67
C ILE A 130 -8.96 12.51 -9.18
N ASN A 131 -8.60 13.55 -9.92
CA ASN A 131 -8.71 13.54 -11.39
C ASN A 131 -7.82 12.47 -12.02
N GLN A 132 -6.59 12.28 -11.54
CA GLN A 132 -5.71 11.20 -11.99
C GLN A 132 -6.33 9.83 -11.73
N MET A 133 -6.95 9.62 -10.57
CA MET A 133 -7.68 8.37 -10.26
C MET A 133 -8.84 8.17 -11.23
N LYS A 134 -9.68 9.19 -11.44
CA LYS A 134 -10.82 9.11 -12.38
C LYS A 134 -10.37 8.77 -13.81
N VAL A 135 -9.29 9.39 -14.28
CA VAL A 135 -8.73 9.08 -15.61
C VAL A 135 -8.24 7.63 -15.67
N ALA A 136 -7.51 7.17 -14.67
CA ALA A 136 -7.03 5.80 -14.64
C ALA A 136 -8.19 4.78 -14.62
N MET A 137 -9.20 5.01 -13.79
CA MET A 137 -10.41 4.17 -13.72
C MET A 137 -11.18 4.17 -15.04
N PHE A 138 -11.35 5.35 -15.67
CA PHE A 138 -11.99 5.47 -16.97
C PHE A 138 -11.27 4.65 -18.06
N LEU A 139 -9.93 4.71 -18.09
CA LEU A 139 -9.12 3.99 -19.07
C LEU A 139 -9.22 2.46 -18.95
N VAL A 140 -9.56 1.94 -17.77
CA VAL A 140 -9.76 0.51 -17.54
C VAL A 140 -11.26 0.12 -17.51
N GLY A 141 -12.16 1.07 -17.71
CA GLY A 141 -13.61 0.84 -17.77
C GLY A 141 -14.27 0.62 -16.41
N ALA A 142 -13.63 1.04 -15.30
CA ALA A 142 -14.17 0.90 -13.95
C ALA A 142 -14.81 2.20 -13.47
N SER A 143 -16.07 2.14 -13.01
CA SER A 143 -16.83 3.29 -12.47
C SER A 143 -16.85 3.36 -10.94
N ASN A 144 -16.46 2.27 -10.28
CA ASN A 144 -16.41 2.14 -8.82
C ASN A 144 -15.27 1.20 -8.39
N LEU A 145 -15.06 1.06 -7.08
CA LEU A 145 -13.96 0.27 -6.52
C LEU A 145 -14.13 -1.23 -6.82
N GLU A 146 -15.35 -1.75 -6.74
CA GLU A 146 -15.63 -3.17 -7.01
C GLU A 146 -15.29 -3.52 -8.46
N GLU A 147 -15.71 -2.70 -9.43
CA GLU A 147 -15.36 -2.88 -10.85
C GLU A 147 -13.84 -2.76 -11.04
N LEU A 148 -13.17 -1.81 -10.37
CA LEU A 148 -11.72 -1.66 -10.43
C LEU A 148 -10.99 -2.91 -9.93
N GLN A 149 -11.42 -3.47 -8.80
CA GLN A 149 -10.83 -4.69 -8.24
C GLN A 149 -11.08 -5.93 -9.10
N ASN A 150 -12.09 -5.89 -9.96
CA ASN A 150 -12.39 -6.93 -10.96
C ASN A 150 -11.74 -6.69 -12.34
N THR A 151 -10.99 -5.62 -12.51
CA THR A 151 -10.27 -5.34 -13.76
C THR A 151 -9.04 -6.23 -13.91
N ASP A 152 -8.76 -6.66 -15.15
CA ASP A 152 -7.55 -7.42 -15.46
C ASP A 152 -6.29 -6.60 -15.15
N LEU A 153 -5.38 -7.19 -14.39
CA LEU A 153 -4.14 -6.54 -13.96
C LEU A 153 -2.95 -7.47 -14.14
N VAL A 154 -1.98 -7.07 -14.95
CA VAL A 154 -0.76 -7.88 -15.19
C VAL A 154 0.35 -7.46 -14.23
N ILE A 155 0.70 -8.35 -13.30
CA ILE A 155 1.81 -8.16 -12.36
C ILE A 155 3.09 -8.69 -13.01
N GLN A 156 4.15 -7.86 -13.05
CA GLN A 156 5.42 -8.18 -13.73
C GLN A 156 6.64 -7.93 -12.85
N GLY A 157 7.81 -8.38 -13.32
CA GLY A 157 9.11 -8.13 -12.73
C GLY A 157 9.24 -8.65 -11.30
N LYS A 158 10.02 -7.98 -10.48
CA LYS A 158 10.34 -8.39 -9.09
C LYS A 158 9.10 -8.61 -8.22
N THR A 159 8.04 -7.84 -8.40
CA THR A 159 6.77 -8.03 -7.68
C THR A 159 6.17 -9.40 -7.99
N ARG A 160 6.11 -9.77 -9.28
CA ARG A 160 5.62 -11.09 -9.69
C ARG A 160 6.52 -12.21 -9.15
N GLU A 161 7.83 -12.07 -9.31
CA GLU A 161 8.81 -13.08 -8.85
C GLU A 161 8.65 -13.34 -7.35
N TRP A 162 8.63 -12.28 -6.54
CA TRP A 162 8.41 -12.40 -5.09
C TRP A 162 7.11 -13.12 -4.76
N LEU A 163 5.99 -12.66 -5.33
CA LEU A 163 4.68 -13.23 -5.04
C LEU A 163 4.59 -14.71 -5.42
N GLN A 164 5.15 -15.10 -6.58
CA GLN A 164 5.16 -16.49 -7.03
C GLN A 164 6.01 -17.38 -6.12
N GLU A 165 7.21 -16.95 -5.71
CA GLU A 165 8.06 -17.69 -4.76
C GLU A 165 7.41 -17.82 -3.39
N ARG A 166 6.57 -16.87 -3.01
CA ARG A 166 5.77 -16.91 -1.78
C ARG A 166 4.46 -17.71 -1.91
N GLY A 167 4.18 -18.28 -3.09
CA GLY A 167 3.01 -19.12 -3.34
C GLY A 167 1.73 -18.36 -3.72
N TYR A 168 1.81 -17.07 -3.99
CA TYR A 168 0.67 -16.27 -4.45
C TYR A 168 0.49 -16.39 -5.97
N ASP A 169 -0.69 -16.81 -6.43
CA ASP A 169 -0.97 -16.91 -7.87
C ASP A 169 -1.30 -15.55 -8.47
N THR A 170 -0.32 -14.98 -9.17
CA THR A 170 -0.51 -13.68 -9.86
C THR A 170 -1.38 -13.78 -11.12
N LYS A 171 -1.70 -14.98 -11.62
CA LYS A 171 -2.53 -15.18 -12.81
C LYS A 171 -4.01 -14.84 -12.56
N ILE A 172 -4.45 -14.95 -11.30
CA ILE A 172 -5.82 -14.55 -10.93
C ILE A 172 -6.09 -13.08 -11.23
N TYR A 173 -5.07 -12.22 -11.11
CA TYR A 173 -5.18 -10.79 -11.41
C TYR A 173 -5.29 -10.53 -12.92
N ALA A 174 -4.65 -11.34 -13.75
CA ALA A 174 -4.59 -11.14 -15.19
C ALA A 174 -5.85 -11.62 -15.94
N ARG A 175 -6.82 -12.23 -15.27
CA ARG A 175 -8.01 -12.84 -15.86
C ARG A 175 -9.28 -12.63 -15.04
N ARG A 176 -9.36 -11.58 -14.25
CA ARG A 176 -10.51 -11.29 -13.37
C ARG A 176 -11.79 -11.07 -14.16
N SER A 177 -11.72 -10.37 -15.29
CA SER A 177 -12.87 -10.10 -16.15
C SER A 177 -13.43 -11.34 -16.86
N SER A 178 -12.74 -12.50 -16.75
CA SER A 178 -13.13 -13.76 -17.39
C SER A 178 -13.74 -14.77 -16.41
N LEU A 179 -13.83 -14.41 -15.13
CA LEU A 179 -14.40 -15.22 -14.05
C LEU A 179 -15.79 -14.71 -13.66
#